data_58ffc1961e9cde7d9a421cf0ea825d64
#
_entry.id   58ffc1961e9cde7d9a421cf0ea825d64
#
_cell.length_a   1.000
_cell.length_b   1.000
_cell.length_c   1.000
_cell.angle_alpha   90.00
_cell.angle_beta   90.00
_cell.angle_gamma   90.00
#
_symmetry.space_group_name_H-M   'P 1'
#
loop_
_entity.id
_entity.type
_entity.pdbx_description
1 polymer ?
#
loop_
_entity_poly.entity_id
_entity_poly.type
_entity_poly.pdbx_seq_one_letter_code
_entity_poly.pdbx_strand_id
1 'polypeptide(L)'
;MERNCKVSIICAVFNHEKYIRQALDSFLCQKTDFKYEIVITDDASTDGSAAMIREYAEKYPDIIVPIFFEENMYSKNIPVVPEYAIPAARGEYLAFCEGDDYWTDPEKLSIQAAWLDAHPDYSACVHNTMNYYCDTGREAPYNTRYHGDRDLGFADVVNGVGGVFHTSSVMARASLFRELPDYCVVSEKHGVGDHPRAIMFALSGKIRYIDRFMSVYRNNSTPTAWTTRIRENAFLVDRLTGAVEMY
;
A
#
# COMPACT_ATOMS: atom_id res chain seq x y z
N MET A 1 5.66 -17.69 -19.89
CA MET A 1 6.28 -16.36 -20.11
C MET A 1 7.20 -16.10 -18.92
N GLU A 2 8.46 -15.86 -19.16
CA GLU A 2 9.39 -15.49 -18.10
C GLU A 2 8.87 -14.23 -17.39
N ARG A 3 8.74 -14.31 -16.07
CA ARG A 3 8.41 -13.14 -15.23
C ARG A 3 9.65 -12.24 -15.19
N ASN A 4 9.75 -11.34 -16.17
CA ASN A 4 10.87 -10.41 -16.26
C ASN A 4 10.66 -9.13 -15.41
N CYS A 5 9.76 -9.20 -14.41
CA CYS A 5 9.47 -8.11 -13.48
C CYS A 5 9.69 -8.60 -12.05
N LYS A 6 10.54 -7.91 -11.30
CA LYS A 6 10.88 -8.27 -9.90
C LYS A 6 9.87 -7.73 -8.91
N VAL A 7 9.45 -6.48 -9.08
CA VAL A 7 8.55 -5.77 -8.17
C VAL A 7 7.40 -5.12 -8.94
N SER A 8 6.18 -5.33 -8.50
CA SER A 8 5.03 -4.54 -8.91
C SER A 8 4.66 -3.57 -7.78
N ILE A 9 4.68 -2.28 -8.07
CA ILE A 9 4.18 -1.23 -7.18
C ILE A 9 2.67 -1.18 -7.38
N ILE A 10 1.91 -1.33 -6.31
CA ILE A 10 0.46 -1.29 -6.29
C ILE A 10 0.00 0.06 -5.75
N CYS A 11 -0.66 0.84 -6.59
CA CYS A 11 -1.09 2.20 -6.27
C CYS A 11 -2.58 2.37 -6.56
N ALA A 12 -3.37 2.64 -5.51
CA ALA A 12 -4.79 2.99 -5.65
C ALA A 12 -4.97 4.51 -5.62
N VAL A 13 -5.84 5.02 -6.49
CA VAL A 13 -6.11 6.46 -6.63
C VAL A 13 -7.60 6.72 -6.67
N PHE A 14 -8.05 7.70 -5.89
CA PHE A 14 -9.36 8.33 -6.02
C PHE A 14 -9.31 9.79 -5.57
N ASN A 15 -9.38 10.74 -6.52
CA ASN A 15 -9.33 12.17 -6.26
C ASN A 15 -8.03 12.64 -5.56
N HIS A 16 -6.89 12.21 -6.10
CA HIS A 16 -5.55 12.54 -5.60
C HIS A 16 -4.80 13.55 -6.49
N GLU A 17 -5.49 14.41 -7.23
CA GLU A 17 -4.90 15.40 -8.16
C GLU A 17 -3.74 16.19 -7.55
N LYS A 18 -3.85 16.57 -6.27
CA LYS A 18 -2.83 17.36 -5.57
C LYS A 18 -1.56 16.56 -5.23
N TYR A 19 -1.62 15.24 -5.25
CA TYR A 19 -0.61 14.36 -4.67
C TYR A 19 0.02 13.40 -5.66
N ILE A 20 -0.77 12.94 -6.64
CA ILE A 20 -0.41 11.83 -7.52
C ILE A 20 0.90 12.04 -8.30
N ARG A 21 1.23 13.27 -8.70
CA ARG A 21 2.51 13.54 -9.37
C ARG A 21 3.69 13.20 -8.47
N GLN A 22 3.65 13.62 -7.20
CA GLN A 22 4.73 13.33 -6.26
C GLN A 22 4.83 11.82 -5.97
N ALA A 23 3.70 11.12 -5.89
CA ALA A 23 3.70 9.66 -5.75
C ALA A 23 4.41 9.00 -6.95
N LEU A 24 3.97 9.29 -8.18
CA LEU A 24 4.54 8.72 -9.40
C LEU A 24 6.03 9.06 -9.56
N ASP A 25 6.43 10.31 -9.32
CA ASP A 25 7.84 10.72 -9.36
C ASP A 25 8.68 9.94 -8.34
N SER A 26 8.14 9.69 -7.14
CA SER A 26 8.81 8.92 -6.10
C SER A 26 8.99 7.44 -6.45
N PHE A 27 8.08 6.88 -7.25
CA PHE A 27 8.20 5.51 -7.77
C PHE A 27 9.19 5.43 -8.93
N LEU A 28 9.16 6.41 -9.83
CA LEU A 28 10.04 6.47 -11.01
C LEU A 28 11.49 6.81 -10.69
N CYS A 29 11.77 7.42 -9.52
CA CYS A 29 13.14 7.71 -9.10
C CYS A 29 13.83 6.51 -8.42
N GLN A 30 13.17 5.35 -8.29
CA GLN A 30 13.75 4.17 -7.65
C GLN A 30 14.96 3.64 -8.44
N LYS A 31 16.04 3.38 -7.71
CA LYS A 31 17.29 2.86 -8.24
C LYS A 31 17.34 1.35 -8.02
N THR A 32 17.19 0.60 -9.10
CA THR A 32 17.18 -0.88 -9.08
C THR A 32 18.06 -1.44 -10.19
N ASP A 33 18.64 -2.60 -9.98
CA ASP A 33 19.32 -3.42 -10.99
C ASP A 33 18.37 -4.44 -11.64
N PHE A 34 17.09 -4.39 -11.26
CA PHE A 34 16.01 -5.24 -11.76
C PHE A 34 14.86 -4.39 -12.33
N LYS A 35 14.01 -5.03 -13.13
CA LYS A 35 12.81 -4.39 -13.66
C LYS A 35 11.69 -4.37 -12.65
N TYR A 36 10.99 -3.25 -12.56
CA TYR A 36 9.76 -3.09 -11.81
C TYR A 36 8.67 -2.45 -12.68
N GLU A 37 7.44 -2.54 -12.22
CA GLU A 37 6.28 -1.90 -12.83
C GLU A 37 5.44 -1.17 -11.78
N ILE A 38 4.58 -0.27 -12.24
CA ILE A 38 3.61 0.46 -11.42
C ILE A 38 2.22 0.08 -11.94
N VAL A 39 1.51 -0.74 -11.18
CA VAL A 39 0.09 -1.04 -11.44
C VAL A 39 -0.73 -0.02 -10.66
N ILE A 40 -1.34 0.91 -11.40
CA ILE A 40 -2.08 2.02 -10.82
C ILE A 40 -3.55 1.96 -11.20
N THR A 41 -4.44 1.99 -10.20
CA THR A 41 -5.89 2.01 -10.40
C THR A 41 -6.43 3.41 -10.13
N ASP A 42 -7.24 3.94 -11.05
CA ASP A 42 -8.04 5.15 -10.84
C ASP A 42 -9.51 4.77 -10.70
N ASP A 43 -10.06 4.91 -9.48
CA ASP A 43 -11.41 4.48 -9.13
C ASP A 43 -12.48 5.53 -9.51
N ALA A 44 -12.52 5.89 -10.79
CA ALA A 44 -13.40 6.91 -11.36
C ALA A 44 -13.24 8.29 -10.70
N SER A 45 -11.99 8.77 -10.60
CA SER A 45 -11.73 10.12 -10.11
C SER A 45 -12.46 11.20 -10.91
N THR A 46 -12.98 12.19 -10.19
CA THR A 46 -13.72 13.33 -10.77
C THR A 46 -12.87 14.60 -10.88
N ASP A 47 -11.62 14.54 -10.39
CA ASP A 47 -10.62 15.60 -10.49
C ASP A 47 -9.59 15.33 -11.61
N GLY A 48 -8.45 16.01 -11.61
CA GLY A 48 -7.39 15.83 -12.62
C GLY A 48 -6.57 14.54 -12.50
N SER A 49 -6.83 13.65 -11.53
CA SER A 49 -6.02 12.46 -11.26
C SER A 49 -5.87 11.55 -12.47
N ALA A 50 -7.00 11.17 -13.11
CA ALA A 50 -7.00 10.28 -14.28
C ALA A 50 -6.21 10.85 -15.46
N ALA A 51 -6.28 12.18 -15.69
CA ALA A 51 -5.53 12.85 -16.75
C ALA A 51 -4.03 12.78 -16.51
N MET A 52 -3.59 13.01 -15.26
CA MET A 52 -2.18 12.92 -14.87
C MET A 52 -1.64 11.50 -15.00
N ILE A 53 -2.42 10.49 -14.60
CA ILE A 53 -2.03 9.08 -14.76
C ILE A 53 -1.83 8.74 -16.24
N ARG A 54 -2.72 9.21 -17.15
CA ARG A 54 -2.56 9.00 -18.60
C ARG A 54 -1.29 9.66 -19.14
N GLU A 55 -1.01 10.91 -18.74
CA GLU A 55 0.22 11.62 -19.11
C GLU A 55 1.48 10.81 -18.75
N TYR A 56 1.52 10.28 -17.52
CA TYR A 56 2.64 9.47 -17.06
C TYR A 56 2.71 8.10 -17.75
N ALA A 57 1.59 7.44 -18.01
CA ALA A 57 1.55 6.17 -18.70
C ALA A 57 1.99 6.30 -20.17
N GLU A 58 1.66 7.39 -20.85
CA GLU A 58 2.15 7.70 -22.19
C GLU A 58 3.67 7.95 -22.20
N LYS A 59 4.20 8.60 -21.17
CA LYS A 59 5.62 8.90 -21.04
C LYS A 59 6.45 7.67 -20.62
N TYR A 60 5.87 6.76 -19.85
CA TYR A 60 6.54 5.57 -19.28
C TYR A 60 5.77 4.27 -19.56
N PRO A 61 5.48 3.93 -20.84
CA PRO A 61 4.59 2.82 -21.21
C PRO A 61 5.14 1.44 -20.82
N ASP A 62 6.45 1.31 -20.65
CA ASP A 62 7.10 0.06 -20.24
C ASP A 62 7.06 -0.18 -18.71
N ILE A 63 6.71 0.85 -17.93
CA ILE A 63 6.74 0.82 -16.46
C ILE A 63 5.33 0.93 -15.89
N ILE A 64 4.48 1.82 -16.42
CA ILE A 64 3.16 2.12 -15.85
C ILE A 64 2.09 1.30 -16.54
N VAL A 65 1.32 0.56 -15.73
CA VAL A 65 0.17 -0.25 -16.12
C VAL A 65 -1.07 0.38 -15.48
N PRO A 66 -1.76 1.30 -16.18
CA PRO A 66 -2.93 1.99 -15.64
C PRO A 66 -4.20 1.16 -15.82
N ILE A 67 -5.08 1.21 -14.82
CA ILE A 67 -6.41 0.62 -14.82
C ILE A 67 -7.40 1.72 -14.47
N PHE A 68 -8.27 2.09 -15.39
CA PHE A 68 -9.28 3.12 -15.20
C PHE A 68 -10.66 2.49 -15.07
N PHE A 69 -11.44 2.95 -14.10
CA PHE A 69 -12.84 2.57 -13.95
C PHE A 69 -13.74 3.70 -14.44
N GLU A 70 -14.90 3.34 -15.01
CA GLU A 70 -15.93 4.28 -15.44
C GLU A 70 -16.85 4.70 -14.28
N GLU A 71 -16.93 3.83 -13.25
CA GLU A 71 -17.75 4.04 -12.06
C GLU A 71 -16.93 3.73 -10.81
N ASN A 72 -17.22 4.41 -9.71
CA ASN A 72 -16.52 4.20 -8.45
C ASN A 72 -16.83 2.80 -7.88
N MET A 73 -15.85 1.91 -7.92
CA MET A 73 -15.96 0.52 -7.50
C MET A 73 -16.06 0.40 -5.98
N TYR A 74 -15.35 1.29 -5.26
CA TYR A 74 -15.42 1.32 -3.81
C TYR A 74 -16.86 1.57 -3.31
N SER A 75 -17.63 2.44 -3.98
CA SER A 75 -19.03 2.69 -3.65
C SER A 75 -19.94 1.47 -3.84
N LYS A 76 -19.48 0.48 -4.61
CA LYS A 76 -20.14 -0.81 -4.85
C LYS A 76 -19.63 -1.93 -3.95
N ASN A 77 -18.80 -1.61 -2.96
CA ASN A 77 -18.08 -2.57 -2.10
C ASN A 77 -17.19 -3.54 -2.90
N ILE A 78 -16.59 -3.07 -4.00
CA ILE A 78 -15.63 -3.83 -4.80
C ILE A 78 -14.24 -3.24 -4.53
N PRO A 79 -13.35 -3.96 -3.81
CA PRO A 79 -12.03 -3.48 -3.50
C PRO A 79 -11.10 -3.59 -4.73
N VAL A 80 -10.71 -2.45 -5.29
CA VAL A 80 -9.95 -2.39 -6.57
C VAL A 80 -8.57 -3.02 -6.49
N VAL A 81 -7.94 -3.02 -5.32
CA VAL A 81 -6.60 -3.56 -5.14
C VAL A 81 -6.59 -5.08 -5.28
N PRO A 82 -7.30 -5.88 -4.47
CA PRO A 82 -7.30 -7.33 -4.61
C PRO A 82 -7.99 -7.83 -5.89
N GLU A 83 -9.03 -7.15 -6.36
CA GLU A 83 -9.81 -7.61 -7.50
C GLU A 83 -9.17 -7.29 -8.87
N TYR A 84 -8.39 -6.21 -8.95
CA TYR A 84 -7.87 -5.75 -10.25
C TYR A 84 -6.36 -5.47 -10.24
N ALA A 85 -5.83 -4.74 -9.26
CA ALA A 85 -4.43 -4.35 -9.29
C ALA A 85 -3.50 -5.54 -9.04
N ILE A 86 -3.77 -6.37 -8.03
CA ILE A 86 -2.97 -7.55 -7.72
C ILE A 86 -3.00 -8.59 -8.84
N PRO A 87 -4.16 -8.94 -9.45
CA PRO A 87 -4.20 -9.84 -10.61
C PRO A 87 -3.45 -9.33 -11.85
N ALA A 88 -3.35 -8.02 -12.05
CA ALA A 88 -2.60 -7.42 -13.14
C ALA A 88 -1.07 -7.42 -12.89
N ALA A 89 -0.65 -7.55 -11.63
CA ALA A 89 0.75 -7.48 -11.23
C ALA A 89 1.55 -8.71 -11.69
N ARG A 90 2.76 -8.46 -12.23
CA ARG A 90 3.67 -9.50 -12.76
C ARG A 90 4.87 -9.75 -11.84
N GLY A 91 5.08 -8.88 -10.85
CA GLY A 91 6.22 -8.94 -9.95
C GLY A 91 6.26 -10.18 -9.07
N GLU A 92 7.47 -10.54 -8.66
CA GLU A 92 7.70 -11.55 -7.62
C GLU A 92 7.32 -11.00 -6.25
N TYR A 93 7.50 -9.69 -6.07
CA TYR A 93 7.10 -8.93 -4.89
C TYR A 93 6.08 -7.87 -5.25
N LEU A 94 5.18 -7.59 -4.30
CA LEU A 94 4.26 -6.45 -4.36
C LEU A 94 4.69 -5.40 -3.34
N ALA A 95 4.89 -4.17 -3.80
CA ALA A 95 5.16 -3.01 -2.97
C ALA A 95 3.96 -2.07 -3.02
N PHE A 96 3.47 -1.61 -1.88
CA PHE A 96 2.23 -0.84 -1.80
C PHE A 96 2.52 0.63 -1.52
N CYS A 97 1.79 1.53 -2.18
CA CYS A 97 1.73 2.95 -1.84
C CYS A 97 0.51 3.59 -2.52
N GLU A 98 -0.36 4.24 -1.76
CA GLU A 98 -1.53 4.95 -2.28
C GLU A 98 -1.12 6.26 -2.96
N GLY A 99 -1.96 6.77 -3.86
CA GLY A 99 -1.61 7.93 -4.71
C GLY A 99 -1.55 9.27 -3.97
N ASP A 100 -1.98 9.33 -2.70
CA ASP A 100 -1.83 10.50 -1.83
C ASP A 100 -0.60 10.44 -0.92
N ASP A 101 0.15 9.31 -0.94
CA ASP A 101 1.41 9.11 -0.24
C ASP A 101 2.61 9.13 -1.20
N TYR A 102 3.83 9.09 -0.68
CA TYR A 102 5.03 9.03 -1.50
C TYR A 102 6.22 8.41 -0.77
N TRP A 103 7.18 7.90 -1.56
CA TRP A 103 8.44 7.40 -1.04
C TRP A 103 9.52 8.50 -1.03
N THR A 104 10.40 8.42 -0.02
CA THR A 104 11.47 9.40 0.18
C THR A 104 12.85 8.82 -0.10
N ASP A 105 12.95 7.49 -0.20
CA ASP A 105 14.21 6.79 -0.39
C ASP A 105 14.27 6.13 -1.77
N PRO A 106 15.18 6.56 -2.65
CA PRO A 106 15.31 5.98 -3.99
C PRO A 106 15.87 4.54 -3.98
N GLU A 107 16.34 4.03 -2.85
CA GLU A 107 16.86 2.66 -2.71
C GLU A 107 15.87 1.71 -2.03
N LYS A 108 14.64 2.19 -1.71
CA LYS A 108 13.63 1.40 -1.00
C LYS A 108 13.39 0.04 -1.65
N LEU A 109 13.13 0.00 -2.95
CA LEU A 109 12.84 -1.25 -3.66
C LEU A 109 14.03 -2.21 -3.63
N SER A 110 15.23 -1.72 -3.86
CA SER A 110 16.46 -2.52 -3.85
C SER A 110 16.76 -3.11 -2.48
N ILE A 111 16.62 -2.31 -1.42
CA ILE A 111 16.87 -2.75 -0.03
C ILE A 111 15.90 -3.85 0.37
N GLN A 112 14.59 -3.65 0.13
CA GLN A 112 13.57 -4.62 0.55
C GLN A 112 13.60 -5.89 -0.29
N ALA A 113 13.81 -5.78 -1.62
CA ALA A 113 13.91 -6.94 -2.50
C ALA A 113 15.14 -7.79 -2.16
N ALA A 114 16.32 -7.16 -1.97
CA ALA A 114 17.52 -7.87 -1.58
C ALA A 114 17.37 -8.62 -0.24
N TRP A 115 16.66 -8.01 0.72
CA TRP A 115 16.37 -8.71 1.98
C TRP A 115 15.50 -9.94 1.75
N LEU A 116 14.42 -9.82 1.02
CA LEU A 116 13.49 -10.93 0.75
C LEU A 116 14.12 -12.03 -0.11
N ASP A 117 15.02 -11.67 -1.04
CA ASP A 117 15.78 -12.65 -1.83
C ASP A 117 16.69 -13.50 -0.95
N ALA A 118 17.39 -12.87 0.00
CA ALA A 118 18.33 -13.55 0.89
C ALA A 118 17.63 -14.36 2.00
N HIS A 119 16.33 -14.09 2.27
CA HIS A 119 15.63 -14.67 3.42
C HIS A 119 14.27 -15.26 3.00
N PRO A 120 14.23 -16.49 2.47
CA PRO A 120 12.99 -17.11 1.97
C PRO A 120 11.96 -17.40 3.07
N ASP A 121 12.33 -17.39 4.34
CA ASP A 121 11.46 -17.55 5.51
C ASP A 121 10.72 -16.24 5.92
N TYR A 122 11.01 -15.13 5.21
CA TYR A 122 10.28 -13.87 5.41
C TYR A 122 9.15 -13.70 4.39
N SER A 123 7.97 -13.37 4.89
CA SER A 123 6.76 -13.09 4.11
C SER A 123 6.74 -11.68 3.55
N ALA A 124 7.23 -10.72 4.35
CA ALA A 124 7.25 -9.31 4.02
C ALA A 124 8.47 -8.59 4.61
N CYS A 125 8.80 -7.44 4.04
CA CYS A 125 9.75 -6.47 4.55
C CYS A 125 9.07 -5.10 4.60
N VAL A 126 9.12 -4.45 5.75
CA VAL A 126 8.49 -3.16 6.03
C VAL A 126 9.50 -2.18 6.61
N HIS A 127 9.17 -0.90 6.62
CA HIS A 127 10.03 0.13 7.21
C HIS A 127 9.22 1.14 8.02
N ASN A 128 9.90 2.09 8.68
CA ASN A 128 9.22 3.19 9.34
C ASN A 128 8.75 4.23 8.32
N THR A 129 7.65 4.89 8.63
CA THR A 129 7.01 5.91 7.81
C THR A 129 6.90 7.21 8.60
N MET A 130 7.04 8.35 7.92
CA MET A 130 6.79 9.66 8.53
C MET A 130 5.34 10.05 8.30
N ASN A 131 4.60 10.36 9.38
CA ASN A 131 3.31 11.03 9.27
C ASN A 131 3.54 12.50 8.96
N TYR A 132 2.87 13.02 7.93
CA TYR A 132 2.81 14.44 7.60
C TYR A 132 1.37 14.94 7.74
N TYR A 133 1.13 15.81 8.69
CA TYR A 133 -0.19 16.40 8.96
C TYR A 133 -0.37 17.63 8.07
N CYS A 134 -1.13 17.50 6.99
CA CYS A 134 -1.30 18.53 5.98
C CYS A 134 -1.86 19.86 6.51
N ASP A 135 -2.70 19.80 7.55
CA ASP A 135 -3.34 20.98 8.13
C ASP A 135 -2.35 21.87 8.93
N THR A 136 -1.33 21.25 9.53
CA THR A 136 -0.41 21.92 10.47
C THR A 136 1.04 21.94 9.97
N GLY A 137 1.37 21.16 8.96
CA GLY A 137 2.76 20.92 8.51
C GLY A 137 3.60 20.13 9.52
N ARG A 138 2.98 19.57 10.58
CA ARG A 138 3.69 18.79 11.60
C ARG A 138 4.09 17.43 11.03
N GLU A 139 5.28 16.99 11.40
CA GLU A 139 5.77 15.63 11.14
C GLU A 139 5.89 14.84 12.45
N ALA A 140 5.65 13.52 12.37
CA ALA A 140 5.87 12.59 13.47
C ALA A 140 6.11 11.17 12.93
N PRO A 141 6.97 10.36 13.56
CA PRO A 141 7.10 8.95 13.21
C PRO A 141 5.75 8.23 13.29
N TYR A 142 5.47 7.34 12.32
CA TYR A 142 4.29 6.45 12.36
C TYR A 142 4.46 5.43 13.47
N ASN A 143 5.61 4.77 13.50
CA ASN A 143 5.97 3.83 14.56
C ASN A 143 6.98 4.45 15.52
N THR A 144 6.60 4.54 16.79
CA THR A 144 7.45 4.99 17.91
C THR A 144 7.75 3.87 18.91
N ARG A 145 7.19 2.66 18.67
CA ARG A 145 7.34 1.52 19.58
C ARG A 145 8.69 0.83 19.43
N TYR A 146 9.20 0.77 18.20
CA TYR A 146 10.43 0.02 17.90
C TYR A 146 11.55 0.98 17.52
N HIS A 147 12.73 0.65 18.03
CA HIS A 147 13.98 1.32 17.70
C HIS A 147 14.98 0.28 17.19
N GLY A 148 15.57 0.57 16.05
CA GLY A 148 16.47 -0.34 15.33
C GLY A 148 15.74 -1.44 14.54
N ASP A 149 16.47 -2.00 13.61
CA ASP A 149 16.01 -3.08 12.74
C ASP A 149 15.67 -4.33 13.54
N ARG A 150 14.56 -4.98 13.21
CA ARG A 150 14.09 -6.16 13.95
C ARG A 150 13.14 -7.02 13.12
N ASP A 151 12.87 -8.22 13.64
CA ASP A 151 11.82 -9.06 13.11
C ASP A 151 10.54 -8.85 13.91
N LEU A 152 9.41 -8.78 13.19
CA LEU A 152 8.07 -8.72 13.75
C LEU A 152 7.40 -10.09 13.58
N GLY A 153 6.77 -10.53 14.65
CA GLY A 153 5.98 -11.75 14.66
C GLY A 153 4.48 -11.48 14.85
N PHE A 154 3.71 -12.56 14.94
CA PHE A 154 2.25 -12.49 15.11
C PHE A 154 1.83 -11.64 16.31
N ALA A 155 2.50 -11.81 17.47
CA ALA A 155 2.19 -11.03 18.67
C ALA A 155 2.41 -9.51 18.48
N ASP A 156 3.44 -9.12 17.74
CA ASP A 156 3.70 -7.70 17.44
C ASP A 156 2.57 -7.10 16.61
N VAL A 157 2.08 -7.85 15.62
CA VAL A 157 1.00 -7.41 14.71
C VAL A 157 -0.33 -7.33 15.43
N VAL A 158 -0.71 -8.38 16.17
CA VAL A 158 -2.02 -8.43 16.87
C VAL A 158 -2.12 -7.40 17.99
N ASN A 159 -1.02 -7.18 18.72
CA ASN A 159 -0.98 -6.18 19.80
C ASN A 159 -0.72 -4.75 19.29
N GLY A 160 -0.50 -4.58 18.00
CA GLY A 160 -0.23 -3.30 17.36
C GLY A 160 -1.50 -2.48 17.13
N VAL A 161 -2.10 -1.93 18.18
CA VAL A 161 -3.27 -1.04 18.06
C VAL A 161 -2.93 0.15 17.16
N GLY A 162 -3.70 0.34 16.08
CA GLY A 162 -3.47 1.41 15.11
C GLY A 162 -2.46 1.10 14.00
N GLY A 163 -1.95 -0.15 13.95
CA GLY A 163 -0.97 -0.62 12.97
C GLY A 163 0.47 -0.55 13.47
N VAL A 164 1.26 -1.53 13.08
CA VAL A 164 2.69 -1.64 13.43
C VAL A 164 3.55 -0.96 12.37
N PHE A 165 3.06 -0.93 11.13
CA PHE A 165 3.67 -0.31 9.97
C PHE A 165 2.58 0.21 9.03
N HIS A 166 2.91 1.21 8.24
CA HIS A 166 2.00 1.80 7.26
C HIS A 166 2.02 1.04 5.94
N THR A 167 0.91 1.03 5.20
CA THR A 167 0.77 0.39 3.88
C THR A 167 1.89 0.79 2.92
N SER A 168 2.26 2.08 2.86
CA SER A 168 3.32 2.58 1.98
C SER A 168 4.72 2.04 2.29
N SER A 169 4.90 1.38 3.46
CA SER A 169 6.16 0.74 3.84
C SER A 169 6.31 -0.70 3.35
N VAL A 170 5.21 -1.34 2.96
CA VAL A 170 5.17 -2.78 2.73
C VAL A 170 5.77 -3.16 1.39
N MET A 171 6.62 -4.18 1.40
CA MET A 171 6.92 -5.08 0.29
C MET A 171 6.70 -6.51 0.75
N ALA A 172 5.89 -7.29 0.03
CA ALA A 172 5.56 -8.66 0.39
C ALA A 172 5.66 -9.60 -0.82
N ARG A 173 5.77 -10.92 -0.57
CA ARG A 173 5.78 -11.92 -1.64
C ARG A 173 4.45 -11.95 -2.36
N ALA A 174 4.44 -11.82 -3.68
CA ALA A 174 3.23 -11.86 -4.50
C ALA A 174 2.48 -13.19 -4.38
N SER A 175 3.18 -14.28 -4.03
CA SER A 175 2.57 -15.59 -3.82
C SER A 175 1.50 -15.62 -2.73
N LEU A 176 1.60 -14.74 -1.73
CA LEU A 176 0.64 -14.63 -0.62
C LEU A 176 -0.73 -14.10 -1.06
N PHE A 177 -0.79 -13.45 -2.20
CA PHE A 177 -2.01 -12.82 -2.71
C PHE A 177 -2.73 -13.66 -3.78
N ARG A 178 -2.22 -14.86 -4.09
CA ARG A 178 -2.87 -15.75 -5.08
C ARG A 178 -4.19 -16.31 -4.57
N GLU A 179 -4.23 -16.63 -3.28
CA GLU A 179 -5.41 -17.13 -2.57
C GLU A 179 -5.48 -16.38 -1.25
N LEU A 180 -6.20 -15.28 -1.24
CA LEU A 180 -6.40 -14.50 -0.01
C LEU A 180 -7.27 -15.30 0.97
N PRO A 181 -6.91 -15.34 2.26
CA PRO A 181 -7.79 -15.91 3.29
C PRO A 181 -9.14 -15.16 3.35
N ASP A 182 -10.21 -15.88 3.70
CA ASP A 182 -11.57 -15.32 3.76
C ASP A 182 -11.66 -14.06 4.61
N TYR A 183 -10.95 -14.02 5.75
CA TYR A 183 -10.92 -12.84 6.62
C TYR A 183 -10.28 -11.61 5.95
N CYS A 184 -9.33 -11.79 5.03
CA CYS A 184 -8.80 -10.68 4.22
C CYS A 184 -9.84 -10.20 3.19
N VAL A 185 -10.51 -11.15 2.51
CA VAL A 185 -11.51 -10.83 1.49
C VAL A 185 -12.69 -10.07 2.10
N VAL A 186 -13.20 -10.53 3.25
CA VAL A 186 -14.32 -9.87 3.97
C VAL A 186 -13.90 -8.47 4.40
N SER A 187 -12.75 -8.32 5.03
CA SER A 187 -12.32 -7.01 5.56
C SER A 187 -12.01 -6.00 4.46
N GLU A 188 -11.49 -6.42 3.30
CA GLU A 188 -11.26 -5.55 2.15
C GLU A 188 -12.58 -4.92 1.65
N LYS A 189 -13.67 -5.70 1.62
CA LYS A 189 -15.01 -5.19 1.25
C LYS A 189 -15.52 -4.11 2.21
N HIS A 190 -15.06 -4.14 3.46
CA HIS A 190 -15.37 -3.13 4.47
C HIS A 190 -14.30 -2.03 4.59
N GLY A 191 -13.35 -1.97 3.66
CA GLY A 191 -12.28 -0.95 3.63
C GLY A 191 -11.26 -1.10 4.77
N VAL A 192 -11.05 -2.30 5.31
CA VAL A 192 -10.12 -2.59 6.41
C VAL A 192 -9.09 -3.63 5.96
N GLY A 193 -8.35 -3.33 4.89
CA GLY A 193 -7.39 -4.29 4.31
C GLY A 193 -6.06 -4.41 5.05
N ASP A 194 -5.59 -3.35 5.68
CA ASP A 194 -4.21 -3.28 6.18
C ASP A 194 -3.92 -4.24 7.32
N HIS A 195 -4.77 -4.26 8.34
CA HIS A 195 -4.55 -5.09 9.52
C HIS A 195 -4.69 -6.60 9.22
N PRO A 196 -5.74 -7.08 8.52
CA PRO A 196 -5.83 -8.47 8.07
C PRO A 196 -4.65 -8.91 7.19
N ARG A 197 -4.18 -8.05 6.28
CA ARG A 197 -2.98 -8.35 5.49
C ARG A 197 -1.74 -8.47 6.37
N ALA A 198 -1.58 -7.62 7.37
CA ALA A 198 -0.48 -7.72 8.33
C ALA A 198 -0.53 -9.05 9.12
N ILE A 199 -1.72 -9.50 9.53
CA ILE A 199 -1.93 -10.82 10.15
C ILE A 199 -1.54 -11.94 9.18
N MET A 200 -1.98 -11.87 7.92
CA MET A 200 -1.62 -12.84 6.88
C MET A 200 -0.09 -12.93 6.72
N PHE A 201 0.61 -11.80 6.67
CA PHE A 201 2.08 -11.82 6.60
C PHE A 201 2.69 -12.51 7.81
N ALA A 202 2.24 -12.18 9.03
CA ALA A 202 2.78 -12.74 10.26
C ALA A 202 2.49 -14.24 10.44
N LEU A 203 1.41 -14.75 9.84
CA LEU A 203 1.08 -16.18 9.81
C LEU A 203 1.85 -16.94 8.71
N SER A 204 2.26 -16.24 7.64
CA SER A 204 2.92 -16.84 6.49
C SER A 204 4.45 -16.85 6.61
N GLY A 205 5.02 -16.14 7.57
CA GLY A 205 6.47 -16.05 7.78
C GLY A 205 6.84 -14.88 8.69
N LYS A 206 8.14 -14.64 8.82
CA LYS A 206 8.64 -13.47 9.54
C LYS A 206 8.41 -12.20 8.73
N ILE A 207 8.30 -11.07 9.41
CA ILE A 207 8.25 -9.74 8.80
C ILE A 207 9.52 -9.00 9.23
N ARG A 208 10.33 -8.56 8.27
CA ARG A 208 11.46 -7.69 8.56
C ARG A 208 10.99 -6.26 8.74
N TYR A 209 11.31 -5.63 9.84
CA TYR A 209 11.16 -4.19 10.07
C TYR A 209 12.52 -3.51 9.97
N ILE A 210 12.62 -2.51 9.11
CA ILE A 210 13.80 -1.65 8.92
C ILE A 210 13.48 -0.30 9.56
N ASP A 211 14.26 0.11 10.55
CA ASP A 211 14.06 1.40 11.24
C ASP A 211 14.65 2.57 10.43
N ARG A 212 14.11 2.77 9.24
CA ARG A 212 14.48 3.85 8.32
C ARG A 212 13.21 4.46 7.74
N PHE A 213 13.14 5.78 7.70
CA PHE A 213 12.03 6.50 7.07
C PHE A 213 12.20 6.50 5.56
N MET A 214 11.42 5.67 4.85
CA MET A 214 11.48 5.57 3.39
C MET A 214 10.17 5.97 2.72
N SER A 215 9.15 6.39 3.48
CA SER A 215 7.89 6.92 2.97
C SER A 215 7.30 7.99 3.87
N VAL A 216 6.39 8.76 3.31
CA VAL A 216 5.56 9.73 4.02
C VAL A 216 4.09 9.36 3.83
N TYR A 217 3.38 9.24 4.94
CA TYR A 217 1.93 9.13 5.01
C TYR A 217 1.32 10.51 5.22
N ARG A 218 0.49 10.96 4.28
CA ARG A 218 -0.23 12.23 4.40
C ARG A 218 -1.52 12.06 5.17
N ASN A 219 -1.55 12.66 6.36
CA ASN A 219 -2.79 12.86 7.10
C ASN A 219 -3.44 14.14 6.60
N ASN A 220 -4.43 14.00 5.71
CA ASN A 220 -5.18 15.13 5.19
C ASN A 220 -6.63 15.12 5.69
N SER A 221 -7.29 16.28 5.69
CA SER A 221 -8.67 16.45 6.15
C SER A 221 -9.65 16.59 4.98
N THR A 222 -9.30 16.09 3.80
CA THR A 222 -10.26 16.06 2.68
C THR A 222 -11.44 15.14 3.00
N PRO A 223 -12.65 15.39 2.47
CA PRO A 223 -13.81 14.53 2.73
C PRO A 223 -13.61 13.06 2.32
N THR A 224 -12.76 12.82 1.33
CA THR A 224 -12.43 11.48 0.83
C THR A 224 -11.33 10.79 1.62
N ALA A 225 -10.56 11.52 2.45
CA ALA A 225 -9.48 10.97 3.22
C ALA A 225 -9.97 9.96 4.26
N TRP A 226 -9.25 8.84 4.38
CA TRP A 226 -9.50 7.80 5.37
C TRP A 226 -9.60 8.36 6.81
N THR A 227 -8.67 9.23 7.20
CA THR A 227 -8.64 9.86 8.53
C THR A 227 -9.86 10.72 8.81
N THR A 228 -10.46 11.35 7.80
CA THR A 228 -11.69 12.14 7.93
C THR A 228 -12.89 11.20 8.07
N ARG A 229 -12.98 10.16 7.25
CA ARG A 229 -14.08 9.19 7.24
C ARG A 229 -14.18 8.38 8.55
N ILE A 230 -13.03 8.03 9.18
CA ILE A 230 -13.02 7.37 10.50
C ILE A 230 -13.71 8.21 11.58
N ARG A 231 -13.73 9.54 11.46
CA ARG A 231 -14.36 10.43 12.44
C ARG A 231 -15.88 10.47 12.31
N GLU A 232 -16.44 10.00 11.22
CA GLU A 232 -17.88 9.95 10.99
C GLU A 232 -18.46 8.69 11.63
N ASN A 233 -19.52 8.84 12.46
CA ASN A 233 -20.15 7.73 13.20
C ASN A 233 -20.67 6.59 12.30
N ALA A 234 -21.18 6.91 11.12
CA ALA A 234 -21.68 5.94 10.16
C ALA A 234 -20.56 4.98 9.69
N PHE A 235 -19.38 5.50 9.46
CA PHE A 235 -18.22 4.73 9.06
C PHE A 235 -17.71 3.78 10.17
N LEU A 236 -17.81 4.21 11.44
CA LEU A 236 -17.45 3.35 12.58
C LEU A 236 -18.39 2.13 12.71
N VAL A 237 -19.69 2.31 12.45
CA VAL A 237 -20.66 1.21 12.49
C VAL A 237 -20.35 0.19 11.39
N ASP A 238 -20.09 0.62 10.18
CA ASP A 238 -19.74 -0.25 9.05
C ASP A 238 -18.47 -1.07 9.32
N ARG A 239 -17.43 -0.44 9.88
CA ARG A 239 -16.21 -1.13 10.32
C ARG A 239 -16.43 -2.14 11.43
N LEU A 240 -17.27 -1.83 12.41
CA LEU A 240 -17.59 -2.76 13.50
C LEU A 240 -18.34 -3.97 12.97
N THR A 241 -19.23 -3.79 12.00
CA THR A 241 -19.93 -4.89 11.33
C THR A 241 -18.95 -5.80 10.60
N GLY A 242 -18.04 -5.24 9.79
CA GLY A 242 -17.00 -6.00 9.11
C GLY A 242 -16.03 -6.71 10.06
N ALA A 243 -15.70 -6.08 11.21
CA ALA A 243 -14.88 -6.74 12.23
C ALA A 243 -15.61 -7.93 12.89
N VAL A 244 -16.92 -7.84 13.10
CA VAL A 244 -17.74 -8.95 13.66
C VAL A 244 -17.85 -10.10 12.66
N GLU A 245 -17.94 -9.83 11.36
CA GLU A 245 -18.00 -10.85 10.32
C GLU A 245 -16.67 -11.61 10.14
N MET A 246 -15.54 -11.04 10.62
CA MET A 246 -14.22 -11.68 10.56
C MET A 246 -14.00 -12.75 11.64
N TYR A 247 -14.79 -12.78 12.71
CA TYR A 247 -14.66 -13.69 13.86
C TYR A 247 -15.90 -14.56 14.03
#